data_01c882d85cf5d9fc1247e714be6f3407
#
_entry.id   01c882d85cf5d9fc1247e714be6f3407
#
_cell.length_a   1.000
_cell.length_b   1.000
_cell.length_c   1.000
_cell.angle_alpha   90.00
_cell.angle_beta   90.00
_cell.angle_gamma   90.00
#
_symmetry.space_group_name_H-M   'P 1'
#
loop_
_entity.id
_entity.type
_entity.pdbx_description
1 polymer ?
#
loop_
_entity_poly.entity_id
_entity_poly.type
_entity_poly.pdbx_seq_one_letter_code
_entity_poly.pdbx_strand_id
1 'polypeptide(L)'
;FVNGHMALEMAIQALELTGEVITTPFSFASTTHAIVRNNLTPVFCDIRPEDYTMDPEKIEALITDKTSAIMPVHVYGNLCDVERIEAIARKHGLQVIYDAAHTFGERYKGKSVAEFGDASIFSFHATKVFNSIEGGAVTFREDWMEHRLNCLKNFGIVDQEHVVWVGGNAKMNEFQAAMGLCNLHHLDQEIDRRRLVVERYLSGLAGVPGIRLPSFREGLTPNYAYFPVLFEDFKADRDQVYDCLAGHRIYPRKYFYPLINDFQCYKGRFSSKDTPVAAYVADRVLTLPCYADPVSYTHLRAHETL
;
A
#
# COMPACT_ATOMS: atom_id res chain seq x y z
N PHE A 1 0.73 -9.85 13.45
CA PHE A 1 0.73 -8.59 14.20
C PHE A 1 -0.70 -8.08 14.39
N VAL A 2 -0.87 -7.22 15.42
CA VAL A 2 -2.18 -6.63 15.74
C VAL A 2 -2.78 -5.78 14.61
N ASN A 3 -1.96 -5.18 13.77
CA ASN A 3 -2.33 -4.46 12.55
C ASN A 3 -1.12 -4.25 11.62
N GLY A 4 -1.37 -3.79 10.39
CA GLY A 4 -0.32 -3.55 9.41
C GLY A 4 0.64 -2.42 9.78
N HIS A 5 0.19 -1.41 10.52
CA HIS A 5 1.07 -0.32 10.98
C HIS A 5 2.14 -0.82 11.94
N MET A 6 1.74 -1.62 12.92
CA MET A 6 2.68 -2.24 13.86
C MET A 6 3.61 -3.24 13.17
N ALA A 7 3.12 -3.97 12.17
CA ALA A 7 3.95 -4.83 11.33
C ALA A 7 5.06 -4.02 10.63
N LEU A 8 4.72 -2.84 10.09
CA LEU A 8 5.68 -1.96 9.44
C LEU A 8 6.69 -1.36 10.42
N GLU A 9 6.24 -0.84 11.58
CA GLU A 9 7.14 -0.33 12.61
C GLU A 9 8.13 -1.41 13.09
N MET A 10 7.65 -2.63 13.32
CA MET A 10 8.50 -3.73 13.79
C MET A 10 9.46 -4.24 12.72
N ALA A 11 9.09 -4.20 11.44
CA ALA A 11 10.01 -4.53 10.34
C ALA A 11 11.17 -3.51 10.26
N ILE A 12 10.89 -2.22 10.42
CA ILE A 12 11.91 -1.15 10.48
C ILE A 12 12.86 -1.40 11.65
N GLN A 13 12.32 -1.72 12.84
CA GLN A 13 13.13 -2.00 14.04
C GLN A 13 13.96 -3.28 13.88
N ALA A 14 13.36 -4.33 13.31
CA ALA A 14 14.05 -5.61 13.11
C ALA A 14 15.27 -5.47 12.18
N LEU A 15 15.19 -4.62 11.16
CA LEU A 15 16.27 -4.33 10.25
C LEU A 15 17.24 -3.26 10.76
N GLU A 16 17.00 -2.71 11.96
CA GLU A 16 17.85 -1.69 12.60
C GLU A 16 18.14 -0.48 11.70
N LEU A 17 17.13 -0.05 10.95
CA LEU A 17 17.28 1.05 10.00
C LEU A 17 17.68 2.34 10.72
N THR A 18 18.49 3.14 10.05
CA THR A 18 18.99 4.43 10.56
C THR A 18 18.87 5.53 9.50
N GLY A 19 18.96 6.78 9.91
CA GLY A 19 19.05 7.94 9.02
C GLY A 19 17.81 8.14 8.15
N GLU A 20 17.96 7.91 6.85
CA GLU A 20 16.94 8.23 5.84
C GLU A 20 16.35 6.98 5.20
N VAL A 21 15.03 7.04 4.91
CA VAL A 21 14.31 6.00 4.19
C VAL A 21 13.59 6.63 3.00
N ILE A 22 13.93 6.19 1.80
CA ILE A 22 13.26 6.64 0.56
C ILE A 22 11.90 5.97 0.45
N THR A 23 10.83 6.77 0.34
CA THR A 23 9.45 6.29 0.22
C THR A 23 8.66 7.18 -0.75
N THR A 24 7.35 6.95 -0.88
CA THR A 24 6.47 7.75 -1.72
C THR A 24 5.47 8.55 -0.88
N PRO A 25 5.08 9.78 -1.28
CA PRO A 25 4.01 10.51 -0.63
C PRO A 25 2.62 10.00 -1.03
N PHE A 26 2.51 9.23 -2.12
CA PHE A 26 1.26 8.71 -2.65
C PHE A 26 0.93 7.36 -2.02
N SER A 27 0.58 7.39 -0.75
CA SER A 27 0.27 6.23 0.09
C SER A 27 -0.65 6.62 1.24
N PHE A 28 -1.05 5.61 2.02
CA PHE A 28 -1.71 5.85 3.30
C PHE A 28 -0.69 6.37 4.35
N ALA A 29 -1.17 7.17 5.30
CA ALA A 29 -0.34 7.80 6.34
C ALA A 29 0.60 6.82 7.08
N SER A 30 0.20 5.56 7.20
CA SER A 30 0.93 4.51 7.92
C SER A 30 2.37 4.36 7.46
N THR A 31 2.61 4.38 6.14
CA THR A 31 3.93 4.19 5.54
C THR A 31 4.94 5.21 6.09
N THR A 32 4.64 6.49 5.96
CA THR A 32 5.53 7.57 6.43
C THR A 32 5.53 7.68 7.94
N HIS A 33 4.38 7.49 8.60
CA HIS A 33 4.32 7.56 10.07
C HIS A 33 5.20 6.49 10.73
N ALA A 34 5.25 5.27 10.17
CA ALA A 34 6.12 4.22 10.71
C ALA A 34 7.61 4.61 10.64
N ILE A 35 8.04 5.28 9.56
CA ILE A 35 9.40 5.82 9.42
C ILE A 35 9.66 6.86 10.52
N VAL A 36 8.80 7.88 10.62
CA VAL A 36 8.98 9.00 11.55
C VAL A 36 8.91 8.55 13.01
N ARG A 37 8.02 7.62 13.36
CA ARG A 37 7.88 7.07 14.71
C ARG A 37 9.09 6.23 15.14
N ASN A 38 9.84 5.70 14.18
CA ASN A 38 11.13 5.05 14.43
C ASN A 38 12.33 6.04 14.39
N ASN A 39 12.07 7.35 14.52
CA ASN A 39 13.08 8.42 14.50
C ASN A 39 13.90 8.47 13.21
N LEU A 40 13.36 8.01 12.09
CA LEU A 40 13.95 8.07 10.78
C LEU A 40 13.39 9.24 9.97
N THR A 41 14.13 9.65 8.95
CA THR A 41 13.72 10.73 8.06
C THR A 41 13.18 10.15 6.75
N PRO A 42 11.90 10.37 6.42
CA PRO A 42 11.38 10.00 5.10
C PRO A 42 11.93 10.93 4.02
N VAL A 43 12.35 10.35 2.90
CA VAL A 43 12.74 11.05 1.68
C VAL A 43 11.73 10.66 0.60
N PHE A 44 11.00 11.64 0.06
CA PHE A 44 9.92 11.34 -0.88
C PHE A 44 10.42 11.24 -2.31
N CYS A 45 10.23 10.06 -2.89
CA CYS A 45 10.38 9.77 -4.30
C CYS A 45 9.03 9.91 -5.01
N ASP A 46 8.99 10.56 -6.16
CA ASP A 46 7.80 10.71 -6.97
C ASP A 46 7.37 9.37 -7.58
N ILE A 47 6.20 9.33 -8.17
CA ILE A 47 5.58 8.13 -8.74
C ILE A 47 5.62 8.14 -10.25
N ARG A 48 5.42 6.97 -10.85
CA ARG A 48 5.16 6.84 -12.28
C ARG A 48 3.69 7.17 -12.58
N PRO A 49 3.40 7.87 -13.66
CA PRO A 49 2.02 8.20 -14.01
C PRO A 49 1.19 6.98 -14.47
N GLU A 50 1.84 5.90 -14.93
CA GLU A 50 1.17 4.74 -15.53
C GLU A 50 0.50 3.83 -14.50
N ASP A 51 1.18 3.59 -13.38
CA ASP A 51 0.76 2.63 -12.36
C ASP A 51 0.75 3.20 -10.93
N TYR A 52 1.14 4.47 -10.78
CA TYR A 52 1.18 5.21 -9.51
C TYR A 52 2.16 4.66 -8.48
N THR A 53 3.01 3.71 -8.85
CA THR A 53 4.06 3.19 -7.96
C THR A 53 5.30 4.10 -7.98
N MET A 54 6.18 3.95 -6.97
CA MET A 54 7.44 4.69 -6.91
C MET A 54 8.23 4.57 -8.22
N ASP A 55 8.72 5.70 -8.74
CA ASP A 55 9.50 5.77 -9.98
C ASP A 55 10.95 5.33 -9.70
N PRO A 56 11.39 4.16 -10.17
CA PRO A 56 12.74 3.67 -9.91
C PRO A 56 13.84 4.56 -10.55
N GLU A 57 13.50 5.31 -11.63
CA GLU A 57 14.46 6.22 -12.27
C GLU A 57 14.85 7.41 -11.39
N LYS A 58 14.02 7.73 -10.40
CA LYS A 58 14.23 8.85 -9.51
C LYS A 58 14.91 8.46 -8.19
N ILE A 59 15.00 7.16 -7.87
CA ILE A 59 15.51 6.69 -6.57
C ILE A 59 16.97 7.06 -6.37
N GLU A 60 17.84 6.77 -7.34
CA GLU A 60 19.30 6.97 -7.18
C GLU A 60 19.67 8.43 -6.90
N ALA A 61 18.95 9.39 -7.45
CA ALA A 61 19.19 10.82 -7.21
C ALA A 61 18.84 11.27 -5.77
N LEU A 62 18.10 10.45 -5.02
CA LEU A 62 17.69 10.73 -3.65
C LEU A 62 18.59 10.04 -2.60
N ILE A 63 19.49 9.15 -3.04
CA ILE A 63 20.38 8.42 -2.14
C ILE A 63 21.46 9.34 -1.61
N THR A 64 21.62 9.34 -0.29
CA THR A 64 22.70 10.04 0.43
C THR A 64 23.50 9.03 1.26
N ASP A 65 24.56 9.49 1.93
CA ASP A 65 25.34 8.71 2.91
C ASP A 65 24.54 8.32 4.16
N LYS A 66 23.34 8.89 4.34
CA LYS A 66 22.43 8.58 5.45
C LYS A 66 21.31 7.61 5.06
N THR A 67 21.13 7.33 3.78
CA THR A 67 20.08 6.45 3.31
C THR A 67 20.36 5.01 3.73
N SER A 68 19.43 4.39 4.46
CA SER A 68 19.54 2.99 4.91
C SER A 68 18.58 2.05 4.20
N ALA A 69 17.48 2.57 3.67
CA ALA A 69 16.46 1.71 3.04
C ALA A 69 15.63 2.43 1.97
N ILE A 70 15.01 1.63 1.13
CA ILE A 70 13.93 2.01 0.23
C ILE A 70 12.65 1.33 0.73
N MET A 71 11.57 2.10 0.90
CA MET A 71 10.26 1.61 1.33
C MET A 71 9.20 1.93 0.27
N PRO A 72 9.13 1.15 -0.80
CA PRO A 72 8.15 1.34 -1.86
C PRO A 72 6.79 0.81 -1.43
N VAL A 73 5.74 1.32 -2.06
CA VAL A 73 4.35 0.91 -1.79
C VAL A 73 3.75 0.29 -3.03
N HIS A 74 3.21 -0.90 -2.91
CA HIS A 74 2.40 -1.54 -3.95
C HIS A 74 1.00 -0.94 -3.96
N VAL A 75 0.92 0.33 -4.39
CA VAL A 75 -0.30 1.12 -4.28
C VAL A 75 -1.44 0.52 -5.11
N TYR A 76 -2.63 0.42 -4.53
CA TYR A 76 -3.84 -0.17 -5.15
C TYR A 76 -3.75 -1.66 -5.53
N GLY A 77 -2.64 -2.34 -5.25
CA GLY A 77 -2.31 -3.65 -5.80
C GLY A 77 -1.44 -3.57 -7.06
N ASN A 78 -1.02 -2.39 -7.49
CA ASN A 78 -0.04 -2.26 -8.56
C ASN A 78 1.35 -2.61 -8.03
N LEU A 79 2.00 -3.59 -8.63
CA LEU A 79 3.32 -4.01 -8.22
C LEU A 79 4.37 -2.98 -8.64
N CYS A 80 5.18 -2.51 -7.69
CA CYS A 80 6.38 -1.73 -7.98
C CYS A 80 7.32 -2.47 -8.92
N ASP A 81 8.26 -1.76 -9.53
CA ASP A 81 9.32 -2.40 -10.32
C ASP A 81 10.33 -3.07 -9.40
N VAL A 82 9.94 -4.25 -8.88
CA VAL A 82 10.69 -4.99 -7.87
C VAL A 82 12.10 -5.37 -8.35
N GLU A 83 12.26 -5.66 -9.64
CA GLU A 83 13.53 -6.05 -10.23
C GLU A 83 14.52 -4.86 -10.26
N ARG A 84 14.05 -3.68 -10.66
CA ARG A 84 14.88 -2.46 -10.70
C ARG A 84 15.17 -1.93 -9.30
N ILE A 85 14.19 -1.92 -8.42
CA ILE A 85 14.37 -1.46 -7.03
C ILE A 85 15.39 -2.36 -6.33
N GLU A 86 15.31 -3.68 -6.49
CA GLU A 86 16.28 -4.61 -5.93
C GLU A 86 17.68 -4.39 -6.50
N ALA A 87 17.82 -4.12 -7.80
CA ALA A 87 19.12 -3.82 -8.41
C ALA A 87 19.75 -2.54 -7.85
N ILE A 88 18.94 -1.49 -7.66
CA ILE A 88 19.38 -0.23 -7.03
C ILE A 88 19.80 -0.48 -5.57
N ALA A 89 18.96 -1.16 -4.80
CA ALA A 89 19.23 -1.46 -3.40
C ALA A 89 20.54 -2.25 -3.22
N ARG A 90 20.77 -3.28 -4.02
CA ARG A 90 22.02 -4.05 -4.01
C ARG A 90 23.23 -3.22 -4.37
N LYS A 91 23.12 -2.36 -5.39
CA LYS A 91 24.22 -1.47 -5.82
C LYS A 91 24.67 -0.53 -4.71
N HIS A 92 23.75 -0.06 -3.88
CA HIS A 92 24.00 0.93 -2.84
C HIS A 92 24.01 0.35 -1.42
N GLY A 93 23.85 -0.97 -1.26
CA GLY A 93 23.83 -1.63 0.06
C GLY A 93 22.63 -1.25 0.93
N LEU A 94 21.49 -0.96 0.32
CA LEU A 94 20.25 -0.53 0.99
C LEU A 94 19.33 -1.72 1.26
N GLN A 95 18.57 -1.64 2.35
CA GLN A 95 17.48 -2.58 2.64
C GLN A 95 16.21 -2.20 1.85
N VAL A 96 15.36 -3.19 1.55
CA VAL A 96 14.06 -2.94 0.89
C VAL A 96 12.93 -3.51 1.75
N ILE A 97 12.02 -2.62 2.19
CA ILE A 97 10.77 -3.02 2.85
C ILE A 97 9.60 -2.64 1.96
N TYR A 98 8.87 -3.60 1.43
CA TYR A 98 7.65 -3.29 0.68
C TYR A 98 6.47 -3.06 1.62
N ASP A 99 5.81 -1.91 1.48
CA ASP A 99 4.44 -1.76 1.98
C ASP A 99 3.51 -2.47 0.99
N ALA A 100 3.22 -3.72 1.29
CA ALA A 100 2.40 -4.63 0.51
C ALA A 100 0.97 -4.74 1.07
N ALA A 101 0.50 -3.69 1.78
CA ALA A 101 -0.81 -3.68 2.45
C ALA A 101 -2.00 -3.92 1.50
N HIS A 102 -1.81 -3.81 0.19
CA HIS A 102 -2.84 -3.97 -0.82
C HIS A 102 -2.73 -5.27 -1.64
N THR A 103 -1.68 -6.09 -1.45
CA THR A 103 -1.30 -7.15 -2.40
C THR A 103 -1.40 -8.57 -1.84
N PHE A 104 -2.13 -8.77 -0.74
CA PHE A 104 -2.30 -10.12 -0.20
C PHE A 104 -2.95 -11.05 -1.24
N GLY A 105 -2.30 -12.21 -1.48
CA GLY A 105 -2.74 -13.19 -2.48
C GLY A 105 -2.23 -12.95 -3.90
N GLU A 106 -1.55 -11.84 -4.18
CA GLU A 106 -1.01 -11.57 -5.51
C GLU A 106 0.24 -12.39 -5.84
N ARG A 107 0.42 -12.65 -7.14
CA ARG A 107 1.60 -13.31 -7.70
C ARG A 107 2.16 -12.55 -8.88
N TYR A 108 3.48 -12.49 -8.99
CA TYR A 108 4.17 -11.91 -10.12
C TYR A 108 5.11 -12.94 -10.74
N LYS A 109 4.93 -13.23 -12.03
CA LYS A 109 5.69 -14.27 -12.75
C LYS A 109 5.70 -15.61 -11.98
N GLY A 110 4.57 -15.95 -11.36
CA GLY A 110 4.38 -17.19 -10.58
C GLY A 110 4.90 -17.17 -9.14
N LYS A 111 5.69 -16.15 -8.74
CA LYS A 111 6.16 -15.96 -7.35
C LYS A 111 5.15 -15.16 -6.54
N SER A 112 5.03 -15.45 -5.25
CA SER A 112 4.25 -14.63 -4.35
C SER A 112 4.85 -13.23 -4.21
N VAL A 113 4.01 -12.19 -4.16
CA VAL A 113 4.49 -10.83 -3.86
C VAL A 113 5.17 -10.76 -2.49
N ALA A 114 4.83 -11.66 -1.59
CA ALA A 114 5.46 -11.82 -0.28
C ALA A 114 6.95 -12.22 -0.30
N GLU A 115 7.49 -12.63 -1.45
CA GLU A 115 8.89 -13.08 -1.60
C GLU A 115 9.85 -11.94 -1.98
N PHE A 116 9.34 -10.74 -2.23
CA PHE A 116 10.17 -9.60 -2.64
C PHE A 116 10.61 -8.74 -1.45
N GLY A 117 11.78 -8.10 -1.60
CA GLY A 117 12.41 -7.26 -0.58
C GLY A 117 13.11 -8.05 0.52
N ASP A 118 13.69 -7.35 1.46
CA ASP A 118 14.21 -7.94 2.71
C ASP A 118 13.06 -8.23 3.66
N ALA A 119 12.00 -7.40 3.58
CA ALA A 119 10.71 -7.65 4.21
C ALA A 119 9.56 -7.10 3.35
N SER A 120 8.37 -7.71 3.47
CA SER A 120 7.11 -7.17 2.96
C SER A 120 6.06 -7.19 4.06
N ILE A 121 5.31 -6.08 4.19
CA ILE A 121 4.26 -5.98 5.20
C ILE A 121 2.88 -6.09 4.58
N PHE A 122 1.98 -6.78 5.23
CA PHE A 122 0.59 -6.92 4.83
C PHE A 122 -0.33 -6.36 5.91
N SER A 123 -1.41 -5.73 5.48
CA SER A 123 -2.48 -5.25 6.36
C SER A 123 -3.70 -6.14 6.21
N PHE A 124 -4.25 -6.58 7.33
CA PHE A 124 -5.49 -7.36 7.41
C PHE A 124 -6.62 -6.55 8.03
N HIS A 125 -6.59 -5.22 7.83
CA HIS A 125 -7.69 -4.35 8.21
C HIS A 125 -8.96 -4.72 7.43
N ALA A 126 -10.13 -4.49 8.00
CA ALA A 126 -11.45 -4.87 7.47
C ALA A 126 -11.74 -4.42 6.02
N THR A 127 -11.05 -3.39 5.53
CA THR A 127 -11.21 -2.90 4.15
C THR A 127 -10.35 -3.62 3.12
N LYS A 128 -9.45 -4.53 3.53
CA LYS A 128 -8.56 -5.26 2.63
C LYS A 128 -9.24 -6.48 2.02
N VAL A 129 -8.69 -6.97 0.91
CA VAL A 129 -9.18 -8.17 0.20
C VAL A 129 -9.21 -9.38 1.13
N PHE A 130 -8.09 -9.61 1.83
CA PHE A 130 -8.03 -10.50 2.98
C PHE A 130 -8.01 -9.68 4.25
N ASN A 131 -8.84 -10.03 5.22
CA ASN A 131 -8.88 -9.31 6.49
C ASN A 131 -9.14 -10.23 7.68
N SER A 132 -8.76 -9.75 8.85
CA SER A 132 -9.05 -10.34 10.15
C SER A 132 -9.69 -9.32 11.09
N ILE A 133 -10.55 -8.44 10.55
CA ILE A 133 -11.09 -7.22 11.17
C ILE A 133 -9.97 -6.18 11.34
N GLU A 134 -8.97 -6.48 12.12
CA GLU A 134 -7.67 -5.85 12.26
C GLU A 134 -6.60 -6.94 12.25
N GLY A 135 -5.44 -6.64 11.72
CA GLY A 135 -4.32 -7.56 11.69
C GLY A 135 -3.24 -7.12 10.72
N GLY A 136 -2.12 -7.80 10.75
CA GLY A 136 -1.02 -7.60 9.83
C GLY A 136 -0.02 -8.73 9.89
N ALA A 137 0.82 -8.80 8.86
CA ALA A 137 1.92 -9.75 8.80
C ALA A 137 3.18 -9.10 8.24
N VAL A 138 4.32 -9.67 8.57
CA VAL A 138 5.61 -9.41 7.94
C VAL A 138 6.08 -10.72 7.33
N THR A 139 6.42 -10.70 6.06
CA THR A 139 7.25 -11.73 5.44
C THR A 139 8.67 -11.20 5.31
N PHE A 140 9.66 -12.06 5.35
CA PHE A 140 11.06 -11.65 5.39
C PHE A 140 11.94 -12.68 4.66
N ARG A 141 13.11 -12.23 4.21
CA ARG A 141 14.06 -13.06 3.47
C ARG A 141 14.93 -13.91 4.39
N GLU A 142 15.39 -13.32 5.51
CA GLU A 142 16.40 -13.91 6.38
C GLU A 142 15.79 -14.52 7.64
N ASP A 143 16.02 -15.79 7.89
CA ASP A 143 15.41 -16.56 8.98
C ASP A 143 15.61 -15.94 10.38
N TRP A 144 16.74 -15.23 10.62
CA TRP A 144 16.98 -14.56 11.89
C TRP A 144 15.92 -13.49 12.24
N MET A 145 15.24 -12.94 11.26
CA MET A 145 14.19 -11.95 11.47
C MET A 145 12.99 -12.53 12.23
N GLU A 146 12.71 -13.81 12.09
CA GLU A 146 11.61 -14.46 12.80
C GLU A 146 11.73 -14.28 14.30
N HIS A 147 12.89 -14.65 14.86
CA HIS A 147 13.13 -14.53 16.29
C HIS A 147 13.02 -13.06 16.75
N ARG A 148 13.68 -12.15 16.05
CA ARG A 148 13.68 -10.72 16.39
C ARG A 148 12.27 -10.11 16.34
N LEU A 149 11.51 -10.38 15.28
CA LEU A 149 10.12 -9.91 15.15
C LEU A 149 9.20 -10.50 16.25
N ASN A 150 9.41 -11.76 16.62
CA ASN A 150 8.67 -12.41 17.70
C ASN A 150 8.95 -11.75 19.05
N CYS A 151 10.19 -11.38 19.33
CA CYS A 151 10.55 -10.64 20.54
C CYS A 151 10.01 -9.20 20.51
N LEU A 152 10.24 -8.46 19.44
CA LEU A 152 9.81 -7.07 19.30
C LEU A 152 8.30 -6.90 19.48
N LYS A 153 7.48 -7.78 18.87
CA LYS A 153 6.01 -7.72 19.04
C LYS A 153 5.53 -8.07 20.46
N ASN A 154 6.43 -8.59 21.31
CA ASN A 154 6.19 -8.96 22.68
C ASN A 154 7.17 -8.25 23.64
N PHE A 155 7.19 -6.92 23.59
CA PHE A 155 7.97 -6.05 24.49
C PHE A 155 9.49 -6.24 24.43
N GLY A 156 10.06 -6.91 23.45
CA GLY A 156 11.49 -7.22 23.36
C GLY A 156 11.94 -8.35 24.28
N ILE A 157 10.99 -9.12 24.81
CA ILE A 157 11.24 -10.24 25.74
C ILE A 157 11.78 -11.42 24.95
N VAL A 158 12.94 -11.92 25.35
CA VAL A 158 13.56 -13.14 24.82
C VAL A 158 13.17 -14.36 25.69
N ASP A 159 13.25 -14.21 27.00
CA ASP A 159 12.86 -15.20 27.99
C ASP A 159 12.43 -14.53 29.30
N GLN A 160 12.26 -15.33 30.39
CA GLN A 160 11.75 -14.83 31.68
C GLN A 160 12.64 -13.79 32.36
N GLU A 161 13.93 -13.77 32.05
CA GLU A 161 14.92 -12.90 32.71
C GLU A 161 15.54 -11.86 31.76
N HIS A 162 15.36 -12.03 30.42
CA HIS A 162 16.03 -11.20 29.43
C HIS A 162 15.05 -10.42 28.53
N VAL A 163 15.14 -9.11 28.63
CA VAL A 163 14.49 -8.15 27.70
C VAL A 163 15.61 -7.44 26.94
N VAL A 164 15.77 -7.75 25.66
CA VAL A 164 16.94 -7.32 24.86
C VAL A 164 16.65 -6.12 23.99
N TRP A 165 15.39 -5.96 23.55
CA TRP A 165 14.97 -4.86 22.68
C TRP A 165 13.86 -4.02 23.30
N VAL A 166 13.76 -2.76 22.88
CA VAL A 166 12.61 -1.91 23.18
C VAL A 166 11.48 -2.27 22.21
N GLY A 167 10.69 -3.26 22.56
CA GLY A 167 9.55 -3.71 21.76
C GLY A 167 8.22 -3.14 22.23
N GLY A 168 7.14 -3.58 21.58
CA GLY A 168 5.77 -3.17 21.88
C GLY A 168 4.83 -4.35 22.09
N ASN A 169 3.57 -4.06 22.45
CA ASN A 169 2.52 -5.06 22.44
C ASN A 169 1.83 -5.08 21.07
N ALA A 170 2.38 -5.83 20.17
CA ALA A 170 1.92 -5.88 18.77
C ALA A 170 1.42 -7.26 18.33
N LYS A 171 1.14 -8.13 19.28
CA LYS A 171 0.60 -9.48 19.00
C LYS A 171 -0.83 -9.41 18.48
N MET A 172 -1.13 -10.22 17.46
CA MET A 172 -2.51 -10.51 17.07
C MET A 172 -3.23 -11.24 18.21
N ASN A 173 -4.47 -10.88 18.48
CA ASN A 173 -5.30 -11.62 19.47
C ASN A 173 -6.02 -12.81 18.81
N GLU A 174 -6.56 -13.69 19.65
CA GLU A 174 -7.20 -14.94 19.21
C GLU A 174 -8.44 -14.70 18.33
N PHE A 175 -9.22 -13.63 18.57
CA PHE A 175 -10.39 -13.31 17.75
C PHE A 175 -9.99 -12.86 16.34
N GLN A 176 -8.93 -12.05 16.22
CA GLN A 176 -8.35 -11.66 14.94
C GLN A 176 -7.83 -12.89 14.19
N ALA A 177 -7.11 -13.77 14.89
CA ALA A 177 -6.58 -15.00 14.31
C ALA A 177 -7.71 -15.92 13.82
N ALA A 178 -8.73 -16.15 14.63
CA ALA A 178 -9.90 -16.96 14.27
C ALA A 178 -10.63 -16.39 13.05
N MET A 179 -10.87 -15.08 13.01
CA MET A 179 -11.48 -14.41 11.86
C MET A 179 -10.61 -14.55 10.61
N GLY A 180 -9.29 -14.36 10.75
CA GLY A 180 -8.35 -14.55 9.64
C GLY A 180 -8.40 -15.98 9.08
N LEU A 181 -8.40 -17.00 9.94
CA LEU A 181 -8.53 -18.40 9.50
C LEU A 181 -9.85 -18.65 8.77
N CYS A 182 -10.97 -18.10 9.26
CA CYS A 182 -12.26 -18.20 8.56
C CYS A 182 -12.22 -17.54 7.18
N ASN A 183 -11.70 -16.31 7.09
CA ASN A 183 -11.69 -15.56 5.85
C ASN A 183 -10.68 -16.12 4.83
N LEU A 184 -9.62 -16.77 5.28
CA LEU A 184 -8.62 -17.37 4.39
C LEU A 184 -9.22 -18.48 3.51
N HIS A 185 -10.22 -19.22 4.01
CA HIS A 185 -10.93 -20.23 3.24
C HIS A 185 -11.77 -19.64 2.08
N HIS A 186 -12.06 -18.35 2.12
CA HIS A 186 -12.90 -17.67 1.13
C HIS A 186 -12.10 -16.71 0.22
N LEU A 187 -10.78 -16.63 0.38
CA LEU A 187 -9.94 -15.65 -0.31
C LEU A 187 -10.07 -15.71 -1.84
N ASP A 188 -9.98 -16.90 -2.41
CA ASP A 188 -10.05 -17.06 -3.88
C ASP A 188 -11.42 -16.62 -4.42
N GLN A 189 -12.50 -16.95 -3.72
CA GLN A 189 -13.85 -16.51 -4.09
C GLN A 189 -13.99 -14.98 -3.98
N GLU A 190 -13.39 -14.38 -2.95
CA GLU A 190 -13.38 -12.93 -2.76
C GLU A 190 -12.67 -12.22 -3.93
N ILE A 191 -11.50 -12.73 -4.33
CA ILE A 191 -10.73 -12.21 -5.47
C ILE A 191 -11.52 -12.37 -6.77
N ASP A 192 -12.12 -13.53 -7.02
CA ASP A 192 -12.90 -13.79 -8.23
C ASP A 192 -14.13 -12.87 -8.35
N ARG A 193 -14.83 -12.63 -7.26
CA ARG A 193 -15.97 -11.70 -7.24
C ARG A 193 -15.52 -10.26 -7.52
N ARG A 194 -14.40 -9.81 -6.96
CA ARG A 194 -13.81 -8.49 -7.24
C ARG A 194 -13.38 -8.37 -8.70
N ARG A 195 -12.81 -9.44 -9.28
CA ARG A 195 -12.48 -9.49 -10.70
C ARG A 195 -13.69 -9.17 -11.57
N LEU A 196 -14.85 -9.79 -11.31
CA LEU A 196 -16.09 -9.53 -12.04
C LEU A 196 -16.55 -8.07 -11.93
N VAL A 197 -16.39 -7.45 -10.77
CA VAL A 197 -16.67 -6.02 -10.57
C VAL A 197 -15.75 -5.16 -11.40
N VAL A 198 -14.44 -5.45 -11.38
CA VAL A 198 -13.44 -4.71 -12.15
C VAL A 198 -13.66 -4.85 -13.65
N GLU A 199 -13.93 -6.06 -14.16
CA GLU A 199 -14.25 -6.31 -15.57
C GLU A 199 -15.49 -5.51 -16.02
N ARG A 200 -16.49 -5.41 -15.16
CA ARG A 200 -17.68 -4.61 -15.42
C ARG A 200 -17.37 -3.11 -15.49
N TYR A 201 -16.56 -2.59 -14.57
CA TYR A 201 -16.10 -1.20 -14.64
C TYR A 201 -15.28 -0.94 -15.90
N LEU A 202 -14.34 -1.81 -16.23
CA LEU A 202 -13.52 -1.68 -17.44
C LEU A 202 -14.40 -1.64 -18.69
N SER A 203 -15.40 -2.53 -18.81
CA SER A 203 -16.30 -2.55 -19.96
C SER A 203 -17.26 -1.35 -20.00
N GLY A 204 -17.80 -0.95 -18.85
CA GLY A 204 -18.78 0.14 -18.76
C GLY A 204 -18.17 1.54 -18.92
N LEU A 205 -16.91 1.70 -18.57
CA LEU A 205 -16.18 2.98 -18.67
C LEU A 205 -15.23 3.04 -19.89
N ALA A 206 -15.17 1.97 -20.67
CA ALA A 206 -14.34 1.95 -21.88
C ALA A 206 -14.76 3.05 -22.86
N GLY A 207 -13.78 3.83 -23.32
CA GLY A 207 -14.01 4.89 -24.31
C GLY A 207 -14.70 6.16 -23.78
N VAL A 208 -14.95 6.27 -22.47
CA VAL A 208 -15.41 7.53 -21.88
C VAL A 208 -14.28 8.58 -21.98
N PRO A 209 -14.50 9.71 -22.67
CA PRO A 209 -13.45 10.72 -22.85
C PRO A 209 -13.07 11.37 -21.51
N GLY A 210 -11.78 11.64 -21.32
CA GLY A 210 -11.28 12.39 -20.18
C GLY A 210 -11.12 11.58 -18.90
N ILE A 211 -11.20 10.24 -18.97
CA ILE A 211 -10.85 9.37 -17.86
C ILE A 211 -9.75 8.39 -18.26
N ARG A 212 -8.90 8.05 -17.32
CA ARG A 212 -7.91 6.98 -17.44
C ARG A 212 -8.23 5.87 -16.45
N LEU A 213 -8.39 4.65 -17.00
CA LEU A 213 -8.69 3.44 -16.25
C LEU A 213 -7.40 2.74 -15.80
N PRO A 214 -7.45 1.92 -14.73
CA PRO A 214 -6.29 1.15 -14.29
C PRO A 214 -5.88 0.13 -15.36
N SER A 215 -4.57 -0.09 -15.45
CA SER A 215 -3.96 -1.20 -16.19
C SER A 215 -3.19 -2.08 -15.23
N PHE A 216 -3.11 -3.37 -15.51
CA PHE A 216 -2.36 -4.32 -14.70
C PHE A 216 -1.02 -4.63 -15.37
N ARG A 217 0.03 -4.74 -14.55
CA ARG A 217 1.38 -5.10 -15.03
C ARG A 217 1.36 -6.49 -15.64
N GLU A 218 2.03 -6.66 -16.77
CA GLU A 218 2.19 -7.97 -17.40
C GLU A 218 2.87 -8.96 -16.43
N GLY A 219 2.35 -10.18 -16.36
CA GLY A 219 2.81 -11.22 -15.44
C GLY A 219 2.32 -11.11 -13.99
N LEU A 220 1.54 -10.07 -13.66
CA LEU A 220 0.88 -9.95 -12.36
C LEU A 220 -0.47 -10.68 -12.37
N THR A 221 -0.71 -11.51 -11.35
CA THR A 221 -2.02 -12.02 -10.99
C THR A 221 -2.58 -11.13 -9.88
N PRO A 222 -3.47 -10.17 -10.19
CA PRO A 222 -3.93 -9.17 -9.24
C PRO A 222 -4.99 -9.72 -8.30
N ASN A 223 -5.13 -9.11 -7.13
CA ASN A 223 -6.20 -9.40 -6.17
C ASN A 223 -7.40 -8.44 -6.29
N TYR A 224 -7.32 -7.45 -7.20
CA TYR A 224 -8.37 -6.46 -7.44
C TYR A 224 -8.76 -5.65 -6.20
N ALA A 225 -7.77 -5.25 -5.41
CA ALA A 225 -7.98 -4.54 -4.16
C ALA A 225 -8.71 -3.19 -4.33
N TYR A 226 -8.39 -2.46 -5.41
CA TYR A 226 -8.94 -1.15 -5.70
C TYR A 226 -9.20 -0.96 -7.19
N PHE A 227 -10.09 -0.02 -7.51
CA PHE A 227 -10.34 0.43 -8.88
C PHE A 227 -10.16 1.95 -8.96
N PRO A 228 -8.94 2.45 -9.17
CA PRO A 228 -8.66 3.87 -9.36
C PRO A 228 -9.12 4.33 -10.75
N VAL A 229 -9.77 5.49 -10.81
CA VAL A 229 -10.09 6.21 -12.06
C VAL A 229 -9.48 7.59 -11.96
N LEU A 230 -8.69 7.99 -12.95
CA LEU A 230 -8.09 9.30 -13.03
C LEU A 230 -8.89 10.18 -14.01
N PHE A 231 -9.28 11.37 -13.57
CA PHE A 231 -10.05 12.33 -14.35
C PHE A 231 -9.10 13.35 -14.97
N GLU A 232 -8.81 13.14 -16.29
CA GLU A 232 -7.94 14.00 -17.10
C GLU A 232 -8.79 14.58 -18.23
N ASP A 233 -8.91 15.89 -18.30
CA ASP A 233 -9.75 16.56 -19.33
C ASP A 233 -11.22 16.08 -19.38
N PHE A 234 -11.72 15.54 -18.30
CA PHE A 234 -13.11 15.14 -18.16
C PHE A 234 -14.00 16.38 -18.03
N LYS A 235 -15.29 16.27 -18.41
CA LYS A 235 -16.28 17.37 -18.33
C LYS A 235 -16.48 17.99 -16.95
N ALA A 236 -16.01 17.33 -15.89
CA ALA A 236 -16.08 17.74 -14.49
C ALA A 236 -14.77 17.39 -13.78
N ASP A 237 -14.39 18.18 -12.76
CA ASP A 237 -13.25 17.81 -11.92
C ASP A 237 -13.57 16.65 -10.96
N ARG A 238 -12.52 16.07 -10.37
CA ARG A 238 -12.61 14.96 -9.44
C ARG A 238 -13.60 15.19 -8.29
N ASP A 239 -13.64 16.41 -7.75
CA ASP A 239 -14.47 16.74 -6.60
C ASP A 239 -15.95 16.87 -7.00
N GLN A 240 -16.23 17.45 -8.16
CA GLN A 240 -17.57 17.49 -8.74
C GLN A 240 -18.10 16.07 -9.03
N VAL A 241 -17.23 15.18 -9.55
CA VAL A 241 -17.58 13.76 -9.76
C VAL A 241 -17.86 13.08 -8.42
N TYR A 242 -17.02 13.31 -7.40
CA TYR A 242 -17.22 12.77 -6.05
C TYR A 242 -18.60 13.18 -5.49
N ASP A 243 -18.95 14.46 -5.56
CA ASP A 243 -20.21 15.00 -5.04
C ASP A 243 -21.41 14.44 -5.81
N CYS A 244 -21.30 14.31 -7.13
CA CYS A 244 -22.32 13.69 -7.97
C CYS A 244 -22.59 12.23 -7.57
N LEU A 245 -21.52 11.44 -7.44
CA LEU A 245 -21.63 10.03 -7.02
C LEU A 245 -22.21 9.91 -5.60
N ALA A 246 -21.77 10.77 -4.66
CA ALA A 246 -22.29 10.80 -3.30
C ALA A 246 -23.80 11.12 -3.27
N GLY A 247 -24.26 12.02 -4.13
CA GLY A 247 -25.68 12.34 -4.32
C GLY A 247 -26.50 11.12 -4.78
N HIS A 248 -25.89 10.17 -5.46
CA HIS A 248 -26.47 8.89 -5.84
C HIS A 248 -26.22 7.77 -4.84
N ARG A 249 -25.70 8.10 -3.64
CA ARG A 249 -25.34 7.13 -2.57
C ARG A 249 -24.20 6.18 -2.97
N ILE A 250 -23.32 6.61 -3.87
CA ILE A 250 -22.09 5.92 -4.25
C ILE A 250 -20.93 6.69 -3.62
N TYR A 251 -20.16 6.05 -2.76
CA TYR A 251 -19.12 6.71 -1.98
C TYR A 251 -17.72 6.26 -2.42
N PRO A 252 -17.15 6.89 -3.47
CA PRO A 252 -15.76 6.65 -3.85
C PRO A 252 -14.84 7.23 -2.79
N ARG A 253 -13.55 6.92 -2.89
CA ARG A 253 -12.54 7.47 -1.97
C ARG A 253 -11.52 8.30 -2.74
N LYS A 254 -11.12 9.45 -2.15
CA LYS A 254 -10.01 10.27 -2.63
C LYS A 254 -8.68 9.66 -2.14
N TYR A 255 -8.31 8.49 -2.64
CA TYR A 255 -7.10 7.79 -2.27
C TYR A 255 -6.02 7.99 -3.34
N PHE A 256 -4.92 8.68 -3.02
CA PHE A 256 -4.57 9.25 -1.73
C PHE A 256 -4.53 10.77 -1.83
N TYR A 257 -5.45 11.42 -1.13
CA TYR A 257 -5.53 12.87 -1.04
C TYR A 257 -5.95 13.28 0.38
N PRO A 258 -5.32 14.33 1.01
CA PRO A 258 -4.13 15.00 0.51
C PRO A 258 -2.90 14.06 0.49
N LEU A 259 -1.84 14.46 -0.22
CA LEU A 259 -0.55 13.75 -0.17
C LEU A 259 0.06 13.83 1.23
N ILE A 260 0.85 12.83 1.60
CA ILE A 260 1.47 12.76 2.94
C ILE A 260 2.39 13.95 3.19
N ASN A 261 3.15 14.39 2.19
CA ASN A 261 4.04 15.54 2.29
C ASN A 261 3.31 16.89 2.46
N ASP A 262 1.99 16.92 2.25
CA ASP A 262 1.14 18.08 2.53
C ASP A 262 0.34 17.95 3.85
N PHE A 263 0.54 16.89 4.61
CA PHE A 263 -0.14 16.74 5.89
C PHE A 263 0.23 17.86 6.87
N GLN A 264 -0.73 18.32 7.64
CA GLN A 264 -0.51 19.39 8.60
C GLN A 264 0.60 19.07 9.62
N CYS A 265 0.74 17.80 10.01
CA CYS A 265 1.81 17.35 10.93
C CYS A 265 3.21 17.43 10.32
N TYR A 266 3.31 17.57 9.00
CA TYR A 266 4.58 17.69 8.25
C TYR A 266 4.77 19.07 7.64
N LYS A 267 3.88 20.02 7.93
CA LYS A 267 3.93 21.38 7.38
C LYS A 267 5.30 22.05 7.62
N GLY A 268 5.91 22.56 6.55
CA GLY A 268 7.22 23.20 6.59
C GLY A 268 8.41 22.24 6.58
N ARG A 269 8.17 20.92 6.59
CA ARG A 269 9.23 19.91 6.45
C ARG A 269 9.35 19.37 5.03
N PHE A 270 8.21 19.20 4.34
CA PHE A 270 8.10 18.63 3.01
C PHE A 270 7.15 19.47 2.15
N SER A 271 7.15 19.19 0.85
CA SER A 271 6.28 19.87 -0.12
C SER A 271 5.89 18.93 -1.27
N SER A 272 4.64 18.95 -1.67
CA SER A 272 4.16 18.22 -2.86
C SER A 272 4.77 18.75 -4.17
N LYS A 273 5.38 19.93 -4.16
CA LYS A 273 6.13 20.47 -5.31
C LYS A 273 7.33 19.60 -5.70
N ASP A 274 7.88 18.85 -4.75
CA ASP A 274 9.02 17.96 -4.98
C ASP A 274 8.59 16.63 -5.63
N THR A 275 7.28 16.35 -5.67
CA THR A 275 6.68 15.15 -6.24
C THR A 275 5.49 15.52 -7.15
N PRO A 276 5.76 16.19 -8.28
CA PRO A 276 4.72 16.79 -9.12
C PRO A 276 3.77 15.76 -9.76
N VAL A 277 4.24 14.55 -10.08
CA VAL A 277 3.38 13.50 -10.64
C VAL A 277 2.41 12.99 -9.58
N ALA A 278 2.88 12.76 -8.36
CA ALA A 278 2.02 12.37 -7.25
C ALA A 278 0.96 13.46 -6.96
N ALA A 279 1.35 14.73 -6.97
CA ALA A 279 0.42 15.86 -6.79
C ALA A 279 -0.64 15.90 -7.90
N TYR A 280 -0.22 15.76 -9.15
CA TYR A 280 -1.14 15.73 -10.29
C TYR A 280 -2.18 14.60 -10.17
N VAL A 281 -1.73 13.39 -9.83
CA VAL A 281 -2.59 12.21 -9.66
C VAL A 281 -3.52 12.39 -8.46
N ALA A 282 -2.99 12.85 -7.31
CA ALA A 282 -3.77 13.02 -6.08
C ALA A 282 -4.97 13.95 -6.26
N ASP A 283 -4.81 15.00 -7.06
CA ASP A 283 -5.89 15.96 -7.34
C ASP A 283 -6.97 15.41 -8.27
N ARG A 284 -6.72 14.30 -8.97
CA ARG A 284 -7.55 13.81 -10.07
C ARG A 284 -8.08 12.41 -9.89
N VAL A 285 -7.60 11.64 -8.92
CA VAL A 285 -7.97 10.23 -8.75
C VAL A 285 -9.14 10.05 -7.81
N LEU A 286 -10.04 9.12 -8.15
CA LEU A 286 -10.99 8.48 -7.23
C LEU A 286 -10.83 6.97 -7.31
N THR A 287 -10.89 6.29 -6.17
CA THR A 287 -11.08 4.85 -6.17
C THR A 287 -12.58 4.54 -6.05
N LEU A 288 -13.14 3.90 -7.08
CA LEU A 288 -14.53 3.50 -7.07
C LEU A 288 -14.76 2.33 -6.10
N PRO A 289 -15.98 2.14 -5.58
CA PRO A 289 -16.29 1.01 -4.71
C PRO A 289 -15.95 -0.32 -5.39
N CYS A 290 -15.09 -1.13 -4.77
CA CYS A 290 -14.67 -2.43 -5.25
C CYS A 290 -14.67 -3.42 -4.09
N TYR A 291 -15.72 -4.23 -3.95
CA TYR A 291 -15.88 -5.27 -2.93
C TYR A 291 -16.73 -6.41 -3.49
N ALA A 292 -16.55 -7.62 -2.93
CA ALA A 292 -17.09 -8.86 -3.49
C ALA A 292 -18.60 -9.03 -3.35
N ASP A 293 -19.19 -8.48 -2.28
CA ASP A 293 -20.64 -8.47 -2.12
C ASP A 293 -21.19 -7.13 -2.64
N PRO A 294 -21.45 -7.05 -3.95
CA PRO A 294 -22.18 -5.90 -4.44
C PRO A 294 -23.57 -5.98 -3.81
N VAL A 295 -23.90 -5.00 -3.02
CA VAL A 295 -25.27 -4.53 -3.13
C VAL A 295 -25.32 -4.14 -4.60
N SER A 296 -25.87 -5.00 -5.44
CA SER A 296 -25.77 -5.01 -6.92
C SER A 296 -26.06 -3.66 -7.57
N TYR A 297 -26.63 -2.77 -6.83
CA TYR A 297 -27.06 -1.44 -7.16
C TYR A 297 -25.94 -0.39 -7.18
N THR A 298 -24.91 -0.51 -6.30
CA THR A 298 -23.86 0.52 -6.15
C THR A 298 -22.86 0.48 -7.28
N HIS A 299 -22.42 -0.73 -7.68
CA HIS A 299 -21.46 -0.90 -8.77
C HIS A 299 -22.08 -0.62 -10.14
N LEU A 300 -23.35 -1.05 -10.34
CA LEU A 300 -24.09 -0.79 -11.57
C LEU A 300 -24.31 0.70 -11.82
N ARG A 301 -24.68 1.45 -10.79
CA ARG A 301 -24.93 2.89 -10.92
C ARG A 301 -23.67 3.74 -11.04
N ALA A 302 -22.53 3.31 -10.50
CA ALA A 302 -21.32 4.12 -10.60
C ALA A 302 -20.92 4.36 -12.06
N HIS A 303 -20.96 3.33 -12.92
CA HIS A 303 -20.63 3.49 -14.33
C HIS A 303 -21.74 4.19 -15.15
N GLU A 304 -23.01 4.10 -14.72
CA GLU A 304 -24.14 4.80 -15.38
C GLU A 304 -24.18 6.29 -15.02
N THR A 305 -23.52 6.68 -13.93
CA THR A 305 -23.51 8.05 -13.40
C THR A 305 -22.34 8.87 -13.94
N LEU A 306 -21.25 8.25 -14.38
CA LEU A 306 -20.07 8.87 -15.00
C LEU A 306 -20.29 9.11 -16.50
#